data_170ffca8975b9236ae8b3b598914e358
#
_entry.id   170ffca8975b9236ae8b3b598914e358
#
_cell.length_a   1.000
_cell.length_b   1.000
_cell.length_c   1.000
_cell.angle_alpha   90.00
_cell.angle_beta   90.00
_cell.angle_gamma   90.00
#
_symmetry.space_group_name_H-M   'P 1'
#
loop_
_entity.id
_entity.type
_entity.pdbx_description
1 polymer ?
#
loop_
_entity_poly.entity_id
_entity_poly.type
_entity_poly.pdbx_seq_one_letter_code
_entity_poly.pdbx_strand_id
1 'polypeptide(L)'
;DVPTFWSQAAQQGFKPKIVTIGKALLFPSVVDSLGARGNGLTSEIWWTPNHPFKSGLTGQSCQALADAYTKATKRPWTQPIGYQHALFEVAIDVLKHTKNPNDPKSVLAAITSTNYQSIVGPVNWTGKPVKNVSKTPLVAGQWQRKDGKFHLVIAENKTAPNIPVGGKLLPLS
;
A
#
# COMPACT_ATOMS: atom_id res chain seq x y z
N ASP A 1 19.00 2.03 7.05
CA ASP A 1 18.79 2.91 8.22
C ASP A 1 17.91 2.26 9.30
N VAL A 2 16.70 1.73 8.97
CA VAL A 2 15.83 1.09 9.97
C VAL A 2 16.44 -0.15 10.59
N PRO A 3 17.04 -1.11 9.85
CA PRO A 3 17.69 -2.25 10.47
C PRO A 3 18.81 -1.85 11.42
N THR A 4 19.64 -0.88 11.06
CA THR A 4 20.71 -0.35 11.90
C THR A 4 20.17 0.28 13.17
N PHE A 5 19.22 1.22 13.02
CA PHE A 5 18.57 1.89 14.15
C PHE A 5 17.94 0.88 15.11
N TRP A 6 17.16 -0.06 14.59
CA TRP A 6 16.44 -1.03 15.41
C TRP A 6 17.38 -2.00 16.14
N SER A 7 18.51 -2.33 15.50
CA SER A 7 19.57 -3.11 16.15
C SER A 7 20.22 -2.35 17.28
N GLN A 8 20.57 -1.09 17.06
CA GLN A 8 21.19 -0.24 18.09
C GLN A 8 20.24 0.04 19.25
N ALA A 9 18.95 0.29 18.96
CA ALA A 9 17.93 0.45 19.99
C ALA A 9 17.83 -0.77 20.92
N ALA A 10 17.84 -1.97 20.33
CA ALA A 10 17.84 -3.22 21.09
C ALA A 10 19.10 -3.39 21.95
N GLN A 11 20.29 -3.03 21.43
CA GLN A 11 21.56 -3.07 22.18
C GLN A 11 21.54 -2.11 23.38
N GLN A 12 20.82 -0.99 23.27
CA GLN A 12 20.63 -0.03 24.36
C GLN A 12 19.50 -0.43 25.35
N GLY A 13 18.92 -1.62 25.18
CA GLY A 13 17.85 -2.09 26.06
C GLY A 13 16.51 -1.38 25.87
N PHE A 14 16.32 -0.67 24.75
CA PHE A 14 15.04 -0.01 24.45
C PHE A 14 13.96 -1.04 24.15
N LYS A 15 12.92 -1.09 25.00
CA LYS A 15 11.82 -2.06 24.93
C LYS A 15 10.46 -1.34 24.85
N PRO A 16 10.11 -0.76 23.72
CA PRO A 16 8.82 -0.08 23.54
C PRO A 16 7.68 -1.10 23.44
N LYS A 17 6.48 -0.70 23.83
CA LYS A 17 5.28 -1.54 23.70
C LYS A 17 4.78 -1.63 22.25
N ILE A 18 4.96 -0.56 21.48
CA ILE A 18 4.56 -0.45 20.07
C ILE A 18 5.65 0.33 19.33
N VAL A 19 5.94 -0.09 18.12
CA VAL A 19 6.83 0.63 17.20
C VAL A 19 6.18 0.69 15.83
N THR A 20 5.95 1.90 15.35
CA THR A 20 5.43 2.15 14.01
C THR A 20 6.53 2.72 13.12
N ILE A 21 6.74 2.08 11.99
CA ILE A 21 7.73 2.49 10.99
C ILE A 21 7.03 2.54 9.64
N GLY A 22 7.10 3.68 8.97
CA GLY A 22 6.47 3.89 7.67
C GLY A 22 7.19 3.21 6.52
N LYS A 23 7.61 3.99 5.54
CA LYS A 23 8.12 3.56 4.22
C LYS A 23 9.06 2.34 4.22
N ALA A 24 9.96 2.21 5.19
CA ALA A 24 10.92 1.10 5.22
C ALA A 24 10.25 -0.27 5.38
N LEU A 25 9.13 -0.36 6.09
CA LEU A 25 8.40 -1.61 6.31
C LEU A 25 7.36 -1.94 5.23
N LEU A 26 7.33 -1.21 4.12
CA LEU A 26 6.52 -1.55 2.95
C LEU A 26 7.08 -2.75 2.18
N PHE A 27 8.33 -3.13 2.47
CA PHE A 27 9.06 -4.17 1.75
C PHE A 27 9.33 -5.38 2.65
N PRO A 28 8.83 -6.58 2.30
CA PRO A 28 9.08 -7.81 3.08
C PRO A 28 10.56 -8.07 3.35
N SER A 29 11.44 -7.80 2.38
CA SER A 29 12.88 -8.04 2.52
C SER A 29 13.54 -7.24 3.66
N VAL A 30 13.02 -6.04 3.96
CA VAL A 30 13.51 -5.25 5.11
C VAL A 30 13.12 -5.93 6.41
N VAL A 31 11.87 -6.41 6.51
CA VAL A 31 11.38 -7.10 7.70
C VAL A 31 12.11 -8.44 7.90
N ASP A 32 12.33 -9.18 6.82
CA ASP A 32 13.10 -10.43 6.85
C ASP A 32 14.53 -10.20 7.36
N SER A 33 15.18 -9.10 6.97
CA SER A 33 16.52 -8.75 7.43
C SER A 33 16.61 -8.45 8.93
N LEU A 34 15.51 -8.14 9.59
CA LEU A 34 15.44 -7.91 11.04
C LEU A 34 15.36 -9.22 11.83
N GLY A 35 15.11 -10.35 11.17
CA GLY A 35 14.93 -11.65 11.84
C GLY A 35 13.77 -11.59 12.84
N ALA A 36 13.95 -12.22 14.01
CA ALA A 36 12.91 -12.25 15.05
C ALA A 36 12.44 -10.84 15.49
N ARG A 37 13.32 -9.85 15.43
CA ARG A 37 13.05 -8.45 15.83
C ARG A 37 12.10 -7.70 14.88
N GLY A 38 11.79 -8.25 13.71
CA GLY A 38 10.77 -7.73 12.81
C GLY A 38 9.35 -8.08 13.25
N ASN A 39 9.19 -9.04 14.18
CA ASN A 39 7.88 -9.46 14.65
C ASN A 39 7.24 -8.40 15.54
N GLY A 40 5.99 -8.07 15.25
CA GLY A 40 5.23 -7.07 16.00
C GLY A 40 5.45 -5.62 15.55
N LEU A 41 6.37 -5.33 14.62
CA LEU A 41 6.52 -3.98 14.07
C LEU A 41 5.27 -3.58 13.27
N THR A 42 4.76 -2.38 13.52
CA THR A 42 3.60 -1.85 12.82
C THR A 42 3.99 -0.90 11.69
N SER A 43 3.13 -0.82 10.69
CA SER A 43 3.31 0.05 9.54
C SER A 43 1.96 0.54 9.03
N GLU A 44 1.99 1.64 8.31
CA GLU A 44 0.90 2.03 7.42
C GLU A 44 0.71 0.97 6.32
N ILE A 45 -0.53 0.74 5.94
CA ILE A 45 -0.86 -0.16 4.82
C ILE A 45 -1.59 0.64 3.75
N TRP A 46 -0.94 0.75 2.60
CA TRP A 46 -1.43 1.44 1.42
C TRP A 46 -2.19 0.53 0.49
N TRP A 47 -1.73 -0.71 0.35
CA TRP A 47 -2.29 -1.72 -0.52
C TRP A 47 -1.81 -3.12 -0.13
N THR A 48 -2.71 -4.09 -0.23
CA THR A 48 -2.41 -5.53 -0.08
C THR A 48 -3.32 -6.34 -1.00
N PRO A 49 -3.03 -7.62 -1.23
CA PRO A 49 -3.94 -8.54 -1.93
C PRO A 49 -5.36 -8.61 -1.34
N ASN A 50 -5.50 -8.32 -0.04
CA ASN A 50 -6.78 -8.36 0.68
C ASN A 50 -7.64 -7.09 0.54
N HIS A 51 -7.15 -6.06 -0.18
CA HIS A 51 -7.97 -4.89 -0.46
C HIS A 51 -9.12 -5.25 -1.39
N PRO A 52 -10.35 -4.72 -1.17
CA PRO A 52 -11.55 -5.11 -1.91
C PRO A 52 -11.68 -4.45 -3.27
N PHE A 53 -10.65 -3.70 -3.69
CA PHE A 53 -10.67 -2.95 -4.94
C PHE A 53 -10.34 -3.82 -6.14
N LYS A 54 -10.73 -3.32 -7.31
CA LYS A 54 -10.42 -3.92 -8.61
C LYS A 54 -9.91 -2.86 -9.56
N SER A 55 -9.06 -3.28 -10.48
CA SER A 55 -8.64 -2.43 -11.60
C SER A 55 -9.85 -1.99 -12.42
N GLY A 56 -10.06 -0.69 -12.54
CA GLY A 56 -11.10 -0.15 -13.41
C GLY A 56 -10.81 -0.34 -14.90
N LEU A 57 -9.55 -0.65 -15.24
CA LEU A 57 -9.12 -0.91 -16.62
C LEU A 57 -9.35 -2.36 -17.03
N THR A 58 -9.04 -3.32 -16.17
CA THR A 58 -9.01 -4.76 -16.50
C THR A 58 -9.99 -5.60 -15.68
N GLY A 59 -10.57 -5.05 -14.61
CA GLY A 59 -11.37 -5.80 -13.64
C GLY A 59 -10.55 -6.70 -12.70
N GLN A 60 -9.22 -6.74 -12.83
CA GLN A 60 -8.33 -7.57 -12.02
C GLN A 60 -8.42 -7.18 -10.54
N SER A 61 -8.55 -8.17 -9.65
CA SER A 61 -8.53 -7.96 -8.20
C SER A 61 -7.12 -7.69 -7.67
N CYS A 62 -7.01 -7.13 -6.46
CA CYS A 62 -5.74 -6.95 -5.78
C CYS A 62 -4.98 -8.27 -5.60
N GLN A 63 -5.68 -9.36 -5.24
CA GLN A 63 -5.08 -10.69 -5.14
C GLN A 63 -4.51 -11.16 -6.48
N ALA A 64 -5.30 -11.04 -7.56
CA ALA A 64 -4.85 -11.47 -8.88
C ALA A 64 -3.65 -10.68 -9.40
N LEU A 65 -3.55 -9.37 -9.06
CA LEU A 65 -2.38 -8.55 -9.38
C LEU A 65 -1.13 -9.03 -8.62
N ALA A 66 -1.26 -9.30 -7.33
CA ALA A 66 -0.15 -9.79 -6.50
C ALA A 66 0.35 -11.16 -6.98
N ASP A 67 -0.56 -12.07 -7.33
CA ASP A 67 -0.24 -13.39 -7.84
C ASP A 67 0.46 -13.32 -9.21
N ALA A 68 -0.05 -12.48 -10.11
CA ALA A 68 0.56 -12.25 -11.42
C ALA A 68 1.99 -11.70 -11.30
N TYR A 69 2.18 -10.72 -10.42
CA TYR A 69 3.51 -10.18 -10.15
C TYR A 69 4.47 -11.24 -9.61
N THR A 70 4.04 -11.99 -8.59
CA THR A 70 4.85 -13.03 -7.96
C THR A 70 5.19 -14.15 -8.97
N LYS A 71 4.23 -14.55 -9.80
CA LYS A 71 4.44 -15.54 -10.85
C LYS A 71 5.47 -15.09 -11.88
N ALA A 72 5.37 -13.82 -12.34
CA ALA A 72 6.23 -13.27 -13.37
C ALA A 72 7.66 -12.99 -12.88
N THR A 73 7.80 -12.49 -11.66
CA THR A 73 9.10 -12.00 -11.15
C THR A 73 9.81 -12.98 -10.22
N LYS A 74 9.09 -13.99 -9.70
CA LYS A 74 9.56 -14.89 -8.62
C LYS A 74 9.93 -14.16 -7.33
N ARG A 75 9.39 -12.95 -7.15
CA ARG A 75 9.59 -12.12 -5.97
C ARG A 75 8.26 -11.94 -5.23
N PRO A 76 8.27 -11.79 -3.90
CA PRO A 76 7.06 -11.45 -3.17
C PRO A 76 6.51 -10.09 -3.64
N TRP A 77 5.20 -9.95 -3.61
CA TRP A 77 4.55 -8.66 -3.86
C TRP A 77 4.97 -7.63 -2.79
N THR A 78 4.86 -6.36 -3.14
CA THR A 78 5.10 -5.24 -2.24
C THR A 78 3.96 -4.23 -2.34
N GLN A 79 3.72 -3.45 -1.29
CA GLN A 79 2.64 -2.47 -1.28
C GLN A 79 2.70 -1.47 -2.47
N PRO A 80 3.87 -0.95 -2.89
CA PRO A 80 3.97 -0.03 -4.03
C PRO A 80 3.43 -0.56 -5.35
N ILE A 81 3.30 -1.88 -5.54
CA ILE A 81 2.82 -2.48 -6.79
C ILE A 81 1.41 -2.01 -7.14
N GLY A 82 0.50 -1.96 -6.15
CA GLY A 82 -0.85 -1.45 -6.37
C GLY A 82 -0.86 0.00 -6.86
N TYR A 83 0.00 0.84 -6.29
CA TYR A 83 0.12 2.25 -6.69
C TYR A 83 0.75 2.43 -8.07
N GLN A 84 1.78 1.63 -8.40
CA GLN A 84 2.35 1.66 -9.75
C GLN A 84 1.31 1.24 -10.80
N HIS A 85 0.53 0.20 -10.51
CA HIS A 85 -0.56 -0.21 -11.39
C HIS A 85 -1.62 0.91 -11.53
N ALA A 86 -2.07 1.49 -10.42
CA ALA A 86 -3.05 2.58 -10.43
C ALA A 86 -2.56 3.82 -11.19
N LEU A 87 -1.26 4.13 -11.17
CA LEU A 87 -0.69 5.23 -11.94
C LEU A 87 -0.97 5.05 -13.45
N PHE A 88 -0.74 3.85 -13.97
CA PHE A 88 -1.04 3.55 -15.37
C PHE A 88 -2.53 3.51 -15.67
N GLU A 89 -3.35 3.01 -14.73
CA GLU A 89 -4.80 3.05 -14.88
C GLU A 89 -5.32 4.48 -15.08
N VAL A 90 -4.88 5.40 -14.18
CA VAL A 90 -5.28 6.82 -14.26
C VAL A 90 -4.73 7.47 -15.53
N ALA A 91 -3.50 7.18 -15.92
CA ALA A 91 -2.92 7.72 -17.16
C ALA A 91 -3.72 7.28 -18.41
N ILE A 92 -4.11 6.01 -18.46
CA ILE A 92 -4.93 5.48 -19.56
C ILE A 92 -6.33 6.09 -19.54
N ASP A 93 -6.95 6.26 -18.36
CA ASP A 93 -8.23 6.90 -18.21
C ASP A 93 -8.21 8.35 -18.73
N VAL A 94 -7.18 9.12 -18.35
CA VAL A 94 -6.95 10.48 -18.83
C VAL A 94 -6.85 10.49 -20.37
N LEU A 95 -6.08 9.58 -20.97
CA LEU A 95 -5.93 9.50 -22.43
C LEU A 95 -7.24 9.14 -23.13
N LYS A 96 -8.08 8.31 -22.53
CA LYS A 96 -9.41 7.97 -23.07
C LYS A 96 -10.40 9.15 -23.04
N HIS A 97 -10.26 10.04 -22.07
CA HIS A 97 -11.16 11.18 -21.88
C HIS A 97 -10.64 12.48 -22.48
N THR A 98 -9.37 12.54 -22.86
CA THR A 98 -8.83 13.74 -23.50
C THR A 98 -9.31 13.87 -24.97
N LYS A 99 -9.73 15.07 -25.35
CA LYS A 99 -10.22 15.35 -26.72
C LYS A 99 -9.06 15.39 -27.73
N ASN A 100 -7.92 15.87 -27.33
CA ASN A 100 -6.72 15.96 -28.15
C ASN A 100 -5.47 15.68 -27.28
N PRO A 101 -4.82 14.50 -27.42
CA PRO A 101 -3.66 14.14 -26.62
C PRO A 101 -2.41 14.98 -26.93
N ASN A 102 -2.39 15.69 -28.07
CA ASN A 102 -1.29 16.58 -28.45
C ASN A 102 -1.49 18.02 -27.95
N ASP A 103 -2.63 18.33 -27.33
CA ASP A 103 -2.89 19.63 -26.72
C ASP A 103 -2.80 19.54 -25.18
N PRO A 104 -1.78 20.18 -24.55
CA PRO A 104 -1.61 20.17 -23.11
C PRO A 104 -2.84 20.67 -22.32
N LYS A 105 -3.61 21.61 -22.87
CA LYS A 105 -4.82 22.11 -22.24
C LYS A 105 -5.93 21.06 -22.21
N SER A 106 -6.07 20.30 -23.31
CA SER A 106 -7.01 19.19 -23.38
C SER A 106 -6.65 18.08 -22.41
N VAL A 107 -5.36 17.73 -22.31
CA VAL A 107 -4.86 16.73 -21.35
C VAL A 107 -5.07 17.21 -19.91
N LEU A 108 -4.75 18.47 -19.60
CA LEU A 108 -4.97 19.04 -18.27
C LEU A 108 -6.44 19.04 -17.87
N ALA A 109 -7.34 19.34 -18.79
CA ALA A 109 -8.79 19.28 -18.55
C ALA A 109 -9.23 17.85 -18.20
N ALA A 110 -8.73 16.83 -18.91
CA ALA A 110 -9.02 15.42 -18.61
C ALA A 110 -8.43 15.01 -17.24
N ILE A 111 -7.20 15.42 -16.91
CA ILE A 111 -6.60 15.17 -15.60
C ILE A 111 -7.47 15.76 -14.49
N THR A 112 -7.86 17.03 -14.61
CA THR A 112 -8.61 17.73 -13.56
C THR A 112 -10.02 17.17 -13.36
N SER A 113 -10.59 16.52 -14.36
CA SER A 113 -11.91 15.86 -14.29
C SER A 113 -11.86 14.40 -13.86
N THR A 114 -10.68 13.86 -13.52
CA THR A 114 -10.51 12.46 -13.10
C THR A 114 -11.46 12.11 -11.95
N ASN A 115 -12.27 11.06 -12.17
CA ASN A 115 -13.06 10.38 -11.15
C ASN A 115 -13.07 8.88 -11.48
N TYR A 116 -12.07 8.20 -11.00
CA TYR A 116 -11.72 6.85 -11.45
C TYR A 116 -11.68 5.85 -10.29
N GLN A 117 -12.21 4.64 -10.53
CA GLN A 117 -12.11 3.52 -9.59
C GLN A 117 -10.90 2.68 -9.94
N SER A 118 -9.84 2.82 -9.15
CA SER A 118 -8.57 2.12 -9.37
C SER A 118 -8.40 0.93 -8.44
N ILE A 119 -7.35 0.15 -8.68
CA ILE A 119 -6.98 -0.97 -7.82
C ILE A 119 -6.53 -0.54 -6.39
N VAL A 120 -6.30 0.74 -6.15
CA VAL A 120 -6.03 1.31 -4.82
C VAL A 120 -7.25 2.04 -4.23
N GLY A 121 -8.40 1.94 -4.88
CA GLY A 121 -9.63 2.61 -4.53
C GLY A 121 -9.94 3.82 -5.41
N PRO A 122 -10.89 4.67 -5.02
CA PRO A 122 -11.30 5.83 -5.80
C PRO A 122 -10.20 6.87 -5.89
N VAL A 123 -9.99 7.40 -7.09
CA VAL A 123 -9.06 8.51 -7.39
C VAL A 123 -9.85 9.67 -7.98
N ASN A 124 -9.87 10.80 -7.28
CA ASN A 124 -10.44 12.06 -7.73
C ASN A 124 -9.73 13.24 -7.06
N TRP A 125 -9.88 14.43 -7.62
CA TRP A 125 -9.22 15.63 -7.14
C TRP A 125 -10.14 16.55 -6.31
N THR A 126 -11.33 16.07 -5.96
CA THR A 126 -12.32 16.82 -5.17
C THR A 126 -12.03 16.75 -3.67
N GLY A 127 -11.02 15.96 -3.29
CA GLY A 127 -10.63 15.73 -1.90
C GLY A 127 -10.11 16.99 -1.20
N LYS A 128 -10.59 17.20 0.01
CA LYS A 128 -10.05 18.19 0.95
C LYS A 128 -9.01 17.50 1.85
N PRO A 129 -8.06 18.22 2.45
CA PRO A 129 -7.92 19.68 2.46
C PRO A 129 -7.01 20.24 1.37
N VAL A 130 -6.37 19.41 0.55
CA VAL A 130 -5.38 19.87 -0.43
C VAL A 130 -5.92 19.73 -1.85
N LYS A 131 -5.90 20.85 -2.58
CA LYS A 131 -6.32 20.88 -4.00
C LYS A 131 -5.39 20.03 -4.85
N ASN A 132 -5.94 19.32 -5.83
CA ASN A 132 -5.22 18.45 -6.77
C ASN A 132 -4.48 17.28 -6.10
N VAL A 133 -4.97 16.84 -4.95
CA VAL A 133 -4.47 15.65 -4.26
C VAL A 133 -5.64 14.69 -4.03
N SER A 134 -5.46 13.45 -4.46
CA SER A 134 -6.37 12.36 -4.12
C SER A 134 -5.88 11.65 -2.86
N LYS A 135 -6.77 11.44 -1.90
CA LYS A 135 -6.50 10.59 -0.74
C LYS A 135 -7.04 9.20 -1.03
N THR A 136 -6.16 8.23 -1.07
CA THR A 136 -6.53 6.82 -1.14
C THR A 136 -6.76 6.25 0.24
N PRO A 137 -7.56 5.18 0.38
CA PRO A 137 -7.75 4.50 1.65
C PRO A 137 -6.42 4.07 2.27
N LEU A 138 -6.29 4.31 3.58
CA LEU A 138 -5.12 3.95 4.37
C LEU A 138 -5.58 3.21 5.62
N VAL A 139 -4.94 2.10 5.92
CA VAL A 139 -5.20 1.29 7.12
C VAL A 139 -3.90 1.03 7.87
N ALA A 140 -4.01 0.52 9.11
CA ALA A 140 -2.85 0.18 9.89
C ALA A 140 -2.66 -1.33 9.98
N GLY A 141 -1.41 -1.77 9.98
CA GLY A 141 -1.09 -3.17 10.08
C GLY A 141 0.18 -3.48 10.84
N GLN A 142 0.40 -4.76 10.98
CA GLN A 142 1.51 -5.31 11.74
C GLN A 142 2.15 -6.47 10.99
N TRP A 143 3.46 -6.51 11.00
CA TRP A 143 4.22 -7.66 10.57
C TRP A 143 4.20 -8.72 11.67
N GLN A 144 3.57 -9.85 11.39
CA GLN A 144 3.45 -10.97 12.31
C GLN A 144 4.17 -12.18 11.72
N ARG A 145 5.01 -12.81 12.53
CA ARG A 145 5.73 -14.02 12.13
C ARG A 145 4.91 -15.24 12.46
N LYS A 146 4.57 -16.03 11.45
CA LYS A 146 3.86 -17.29 11.57
C LYS A 146 4.56 -18.35 10.69
N ASP A 147 4.80 -19.52 11.24
CA ASP A 147 5.44 -20.65 10.54
C ASP A 147 6.77 -20.26 9.86
N GLY A 148 7.56 -19.44 10.58
CA GLY A 148 8.87 -18.96 10.13
C GLY A 148 8.84 -17.82 9.10
N LYS A 149 7.66 -17.40 8.62
CA LYS A 149 7.48 -16.34 7.60
C LYS A 149 6.80 -15.12 8.16
N PHE A 150 7.10 -13.95 7.60
CA PHE A 150 6.38 -12.73 7.93
C PHE A 150 5.13 -12.55 7.07
N HIS A 151 4.06 -12.15 7.73
CA HIS A 151 2.78 -11.79 7.11
C HIS A 151 2.42 -10.37 7.54
N LEU A 152 2.06 -9.53 6.57
CA LEU A 152 1.52 -8.21 6.85
C LEU A 152 0.02 -8.33 7.12
N VAL A 153 -0.36 -8.15 8.37
CA VAL A 153 -1.74 -8.31 8.85
C VAL A 153 -2.37 -6.93 9.01
N ILE A 154 -3.50 -6.68 8.36
CA ILE A 154 -4.32 -5.48 8.61
C ILE A 154 -4.96 -5.64 9.99
N ALA A 155 -4.58 -4.78 10.93
CA ALA A 155 -5.01 -4.87 12.33
C ALA A 155 -6.03 -3.77 12.70
N GLU A 156 -6.14 -2.70 11.88
CA GLU A 156 -7.04 -1.59 12.13
C GLU A 156 -7.46 -0.94 10.79
N ASN A 157 -8.77 -0.67 10.63
CA ASN A 157 -9.34 -0.12 9.40
C ASN A 157 -10.33 1.04 9.63
N LYS A 158 -10.29 1.70 10.78
CA LYS A 158 -11.26 2.73 11.17
C LYS A 158 -11.41 3.85 10.12
N THR A 159 -10.33 4.19 9.43
CA THR A 159 -10.32 5.23 8.38
C THR A 159 -10.80 4.72 7.02
N ALA A 160 -10.89 3.40 6.83
CA ALA A 160 -11.32 2.74 5.60
C ALA A 160 -12.04 1.41 5.93
N PRO A 161 -13.25 1.45 6.50
CA PRO A 161 -13.92 0.28 7.07
C PRO A 161 -14.32 -0.79 6.04
N ASN A 162 -14.30 -0.45 4.76
CA ASN A 162 -14.51 -1.40 3.67
C ASN A 162 -13.30 -2.31 3.41
N ILE A 163 -12.13 -2.01 3.95
CA ILE A 163 -10.95 -2.89 3.87
C ILE A 163 -11.02 -3.87 5.05
N PRO A 164 -11.01 -5.19 4.81
CA PRO A 164 -11.21 -6.15 5.88
C PRO A 164 -10.01 -6.22 6.83
N VAL A 165 -10.28 -6.27 8.13
CA VAL A 165 -9.27 -6.58 9.15
C VAL A 165 -8.91 -8.06 9.05
N GLY A 166 -7.61 -8.35 9.02
CA GLY A 166 -7.08 -9.73 8.91
C GLY A 166 -6.66 -10.35 10.23
N GLY A 167 -6.56 -9.56 11.29
CA GLY A 167 -6.14 -10.05 12.61
C GLY A 167 -6.11 -8.96 13.68
N LYS A 168 -5.59 -9.30 14.84
CA LYS A 168 -5.45 -8.39 15.98
C LYS A 168 -4.01 -7.86 16.06
N LEU A 169 -3.88 -6.64 16.61
CA LEU A 169 -2.59 -6.11 17.02
C LEU A 169 -2.04 -6.93 18.19
N LEU A 170 -0.83 -7.41 18.06
CA LEU A 170 -0.11 -8.13 19.10
C LEU A 170 0.92 -7.22 19.75
N PRO A 171 1.21 -7.39 21.06
CA PRO A 171 2.33 -6.68 21.71
C PRO A 171 3.65 -6.95 20.97
N LEU A 172 4.56 -5.97 20.99
CA LEU A 172 5.91 -6.16 20.53
C LEU A 172 6.63 -7.09 21.53
N SER A 173 7.20 -8.18 21.05
CA SER A 173 7.87 -9.22 21.86
C SER A 173 9.37 -9.02 21.89
#